data_b342e4f39396fb52748ae48210a5cb1a
#
_entry.id   b342e4f39396fb52748ae48210a5cb1a
#
_cell.length_a   1.000
_cell.length_b   1.000
_cell.length_c   1.000
_cell.angle_alpha   90.00
_cell.angle_beta   90.00
_cell.angle_gamma   90.00
#
_symmetry.space_group_name_H-M   'P 1'
#
loop_
_entity.id
_entity.type
_entity.pdbx_description
1 polymer ?
#
loop_
_entity_poly.entity_id
_entity_poly.type
_entity_poly.pdbx_seq_one_letter_code
_entity_poly.pdbx_strand_id
1 'polypeptide(L)'
;MKYYLLFGPPGAGKGTQANAMVEKYNLCHLSTGDLLRSEIAAGTPLGLQAKALIEAGALVPDEVVEGMIEARFRAAEGVDGFLLDGFPRTIAQAEALDAMLAKTGEAVTAVVSIMIPDAMIHERIAHRATIEGRADDARPEVVENRIRTYHDKTEPLVDFYMKAGRYNEIDGIGTIDEVRERIFALMDRF
;
A
#
# COMPACT_ATOMS: atom_id res chain seq x y z
N MET A 1 15.72 -3.46 11.78
CA MET A 1 14.25 -3.27 11.74
C MET A 1 13.71 -3.91 10.47
N LYS A 2 12.46 -4.41 10.42
CA LYS A 2 11.90 -5.06 9.23
C LYS A 2 11.01 -4.09 8.44
N TYR A 3 11.09 -4.12 7.11
CA TYR A 3 10.29 -3.26 6.23
C TYR A 3 9.56 -4.10 5.21
N TYR A 4 8.26 -4.25 5.39
CA TYR A 4 7.39 -4.99 4.49
C TYR A 4 6.61 -4.04 3.59
N LEU A 5 6.53 -4.35 2.30
CA LEU A 5 5.69 -3.62 1.34
C LEU A 5 4.47 -4.48 1.02
N LEU A 6 3.29 -3.89 1.12
CA LEU A 6 2.02 -4.55 0.80
C LEU A 6 1.53 -4.11 -0.57
N PHE A 7 1.69 -4.97 -1.56
CA PHE A 7 1.32 -4.73 -2.95
C PHE A 7 0.05 -5.46 -3.34
N GLY A 8 -0.49 -5.08 -4.47
CA GLY A 8 -1.66 -5.66 -5.11
C GLY A 8 -2.58 -4.61 -5.70
N PRO A 9 -3.43 -4.99 -6.67
CA PRO A 9 -4.35 -4.07 -7.33
C PRO A 9 -5.36 -3.46 -6.35
N PRO A 10 -6.06 -2.40 -6.76
CA PRO A 10 -7.20 -1.90 -5.99
C PRO A 10 -8.22 -3.02 -5.73
N GLY A 11 -8.75 -3.13 -4.52
CA GLY A 11 -9.69 -4.20 -4.15
C GLY A 11 -9.05 -5.55 -3.80
N ALA A 12 -7.73 -5.69 -3.82
CA ALA A 12 -7.05 -6.96 -3.48
C ALA A 12 -7.20 -7.39 -2.01
N GLY A 13 -7.69 -6.51 -1.12
CA GLY A 13 -7.87 -6.82 0.30
C GLY A 13 -6.67 -6.45 1.17
N LYS A 14 -5.77 -5.60 0.68
CA LYS A 14 -4.58 -5.14 1.43
C LYS A 14 -4.91 -4.62 2.83
N GLY A 15 -5.83 -3.65 2.93
CA GLY A 15 -6.21 -3.06 4.21
C GLY A 15 -6.81 -4.08 5.18
N THR A 16 -7.59 -5.05 4.67
CA THR A 16 -8.17 -6.12 5.49
C THR A 16 -7.08 -7.00 6.12
N GLN A 17 -6.03 -7.31 5.37
CA GLN A 17 -4.93 -8.14 5.86
C GLN A 17 -3.92 -7.36 6.70
N ALA A 18 -3.74 -6.07 6.43
CA ALA A 18 -2.76 -5.22 7.11
C ALA A 18 -2.90 -5.24 8.62
N ASN A 19 -4.12 -5.17 9.17
CA ASN A 19 -4.35 -5.17 10.61
C ASN A 19 -3.81 -6.43 11.28
N ALA A 20 -4.08 -7.60 10.70
CA ALA A 20 -3.60 -8.87 11.23
C ALA A 20 -2.07 -9.01 11.13
N MET A 21 -1.46 -8.49 10.04
CA MET A 21 -0.01 -8.44 9.89
C MET A 21 0.64 -7.54 10.95
N VAL A 22 0.07 -6.36 11.16
CA VAL A 22 0.53 -5.38 12.16
C VAL A 22 0.49 -5.97 13.56
N GLU A 23 -0.62 -6.59 13.93
CA GLU A 23 -0.81 -7.20 15.26
C GLU A 23 0.16 -8.36 15.50
N LYS A 24 0.27 -9.28 14.55
CA LYS A 24 1.12 -10.47 14.70
C LYS A 24 2.60 -10.15 14.77
N TYR A 25 3.06 -9.17 13.98
CA TYR A 25 4.50 -8.89 13.83
C TYR A 25 4.94 -7.58 14.48
N ASN A 26 4.10 -6.95 15.29
CA ASN A 26 4.37 -5.67 15.97
C ASN A 26 4.89 -4.59 15.02
N LEU A 27 4.16 -4.35 13.90
CA LEU A 27 4.57 -3.42 12.86
C LEU A 27 3.86 -2.07 13.00
N CYS A 28 4.51 -0.98 12.62
CA CYS A 28 3.85 0.28 12.37
C CYS A 28 3.21 0.25 10.96
N HIS A 29 1.88 0.40 10.90
CA HIS A 29 1.18 0.47 9.61
C HIS A 29 1.27 1.87 9.01
N LEU A 30 1.82 1.98 7.82
CA LEU A 30 1.92 3.20 7.04
C LEU A 30 1.08 3.08 5.77
N SER A 31 -0.22 3.34 5.89
CA SER A 31 -1.15 3.44 4.76
C SER A 31 -1.17 4.88 4.25
N THR A 32 -0.55 5.12 3.09
CA THR A 32 -0.54 6.47 2.48
C THR A 32 -1.94 6.96 2.13
N GLY A 33 -2.82 6.06 1.72
CA GLY A 33 -4.22 6.41 1.45
C GLY A 33 -4.95 6.88 2.70
N ASP A 34 -4.75 6.23 3.85
CA ASP A 34 -5.41 6.60 5.10
C ASP A 34 -4.80 7.88 5.69
N LEU A 35 -3.48 8.03 5.60
CA LEU A 35 -2.80 9.26 5.99
C LEU A 35 -3.34 10.47 5.21
N LEU A 36 -3.42 10.38 3.90
CA LEU A 36 -3.95 11.46 3.06
C LEU A 36 -5.43 11.73 3.32
N ARG A 37 -6.25 10.70 3.53
CA ARG A 37 -7.67 10.87 3.90
C ARG A 37 -7.82 11.58 5.26
N SER A 38 -6.97 11.28 6.24
CA SER A 38 -6.97 11.96 7.53
C SER A 38 -6.59 13.44 7.38
N GLU A 39 -5.62 13.79 6.52
CA GLU A 39 -5.25 15.16 6.21
C GLU A 39 -6.41 15.93 5.53
N ILE A 40 -7.13 15.26 4.62
CA ILE A 40 -8.33 15.83 3.97
C ILE A 40 -9.42 16.11 5.00
N ALA A 41 -9.70 15.15 5.89
CA ALA A 41 -10.71 15.30 6.93
C ALA A 41 -10.36 16.40 7.94
N ALA A 42 -9.08 16.59 8.23
CA ALA A 42 -8.57 17.66 9.08
C ALA A 42 -8.50 19.03 8.39
N GLY A 43 -8.71 19.10 7.06
CA GLY A 43 -8.66 20.34 6.28
C GLY A 43 -7.26 20.97 6.23
N THR A 44 -6.20 20.19 6.39
CA THR A 44 -4.83 20.69 6.32
C THR A 44 -4.47 21.19 4.91
N PRO A 45 -3.46 22.07 4.76
CA PRO A 45 -2.99 22.49 3.44
C PRO A 45 -2.63 21.31 2.54
N LEU A 46 -2.00 20.27 3.10
CA LEU A 46 -1.70 19.03 2.40
C LEU A 46 -2.97 18.28 1.97
N GLY A 47 -3.94 18.16 2.88
CA GLY A 47 -5.23 17.52 2.58
C GLY A 47 -6.00 18.23 1.46
N LEU A 48 -6.00 19.57 1.45
CA LEU A 48 -6.64 20.36 0.40
C LEU A 48 -5.98 20.15 -0.97
N GLN A 49 -4.65 20.05 -1.03
CA GLN A 49 -3.92 19.78 -2.27
C GLN A 49 -4.13 18.33 -2.76
N ALA A 50 -4.12 17.36 -1.85
CA ALA A 50 -4.29 15.96 -2.18
C ALA A 50 -5.72 15.59 -2.60
N LYS A 51 -6.73 16.32 -2.11
CA LYS A 51 -8.14 15.99 -2.27
C LYS A 51 -8.53 15.78 -3.74
N ALA A 52 -8.24 16.75 -4.60
CA ALA A 52 -8.60 16.68 -6.01
C ALA A 52 -7.95 15.51 -6.75
N LEU A 53 -6.71 15.18 -6.39
CA LEU A 53 -5.97 14.06 -6.96
C LEU A 53 -6.57 12.71 -6.53
N ILE A 54 -6.86 12.55 -5.25
CA ILE A 54 -7.47 11.33 -4.71
C ILE A 54 -8.87 11.13 -5.28
N GLU A 55 -9.67 12.19 -5.36
CA GLU A 55 -11.01 12.16 -5.95
C GLU A 55 -11.01 11.83 -7.45
N ALA A 56 -9.90 12.10 -8.14
CA ALA A 56 -9.69 11.72 -9.53
C ALA A 56 -9.06 10.32 -9.70
N GLY A 57 -8.67 9.65 -8.61
CA GLY A 57 -7.95 8.37 -8.65
C GLY A 57 -6.49 8.50 -9.12
N ALA A 58 -5.92 9.71 -9.06
CA ALA A 58 -4.54 10.00 -9.42
C ALA A 58 -3.59 9.85 -8.22
N LEU A 59 -2.28 9.80 -8.50
CA LEU A 59 -1.25 9.79 -7.46
C LEU A 59 -0.94 11.22 -6.97
N VAL A 60 -0.67 11.34 -5.68
CA VAL A 60 -0.12 12.56 -5.07
C VAL A 60 1.37 12.66 -5.44
N PRO A 61 1.96 13.86 -5.60
CA PRO A 61 3.37 14.04 -5.94
C PRO A 61 4.31 13.26 -5.01
N ASP A 62 5.35 12.68 -5.59
CA ASP A 62 6.27 11.76 -4.91
C ASP A 62 6.92 12.40 -3.68
N GLU A 63 7.41 13.65 -3.78
CA GLU A 63 8.06 14.36 -2.67
C GLU A 63 7.15 14.52 -1.45
N VAL A 64 5.85 14.68 -1.67
CA VAL A 64 4.86 14.82 -0.60
C VAL A 64 4.71 13.49 0.14
N VAL A 65 4.55 12.41 -0.60
CA VAL A 65 4.37 11.06 -0.03
C VAL A 65 5.65 10.61 0.68
N GLU A 66 6.80 10.83 0.08
CA GLU A 66 8.12 10.51 0.64
C GLU A 66 8.35 11.25 1.96
N GLY A 67 8.05 12.55 2.02
CA GLY A 67 8.15 13.35 3.26
C GLY A 67 7.24 12.83 4.36
N MET A 68 6.03 12.39 4.03
CA MET A 68 5.11 11.77 5.00
C MET A 68 5.67 10.46 5.56
N ILE A 69 6.23 9.60 4.72
CA ILE A 69 6.82 8.32 5.12
C ILE A 69 8.04 8.55 6.01
N GLU A 70 8.95 9.44 5.60
CA GLU A 70 10.14 9.76 6.39
C GLU A 70 9.80 10.31 7.78
N ALA A 71 8.80 11.19 7.88
CA ALA A 71 8.31 11.70 9.15
C ALA A 71 7.77 10.59 10.06
N ARG A 72 7.07 9.60 9.49
CA ARG A 72 6.55 8.45 10.23
C ARG A 72 7.65 7.50 10.69
N PHE A 73 8.67 7.26 9.87
CA PHE A 73 9.83 6.46 10.29
C PHE A 73 10.52 7.06 11.52
N ARG A 74 10.65 8.40 11.57
CA ARG A 74 11.28 9.09 12.69
C ARG A 74 10.42 9.11 13.97
N ALA A 75 9.10 9.07 13.83
CA ALA A 75 8.17 9.18 14.96
C ALA A 75 7.79 7.85 15.59
N ALA A 76 8.07 6.73 14.92
CA ALA A 76 7.66 5.41 15.40
C ALA A 76 8.62 4.91 16.48
N GLU A 77 8.06 4.47 17.61
CA GLU A 77 8.77 3.89 18.74
C GLU A 77 8.12 2.56 19.15
N GLY A 78 8.92 1.63 19.65
CA GLY A 78 8.43 0.37 20.24
C GLY A 78 7.85 -0.62 19.24
N VAL A 79 8.26 -0.53 17.96
CA VAL A 79 7.83 -1.44 16.89
C VAL A 79 9.01 -2.25 16.36
N ASP A 80 8.73 -3.46 15.85
CA ASP A 80 9.74 -4.35 15.26
C ASP A 80 9.98 -4.06 13.78
N GLY A 81 9.11 -3.27 13.15
CA GLY A 81 9.22 -2.89 11.77
C GLY A 81 8.05 -2.06 11.25
N PHE A 82 7.97 -1.96 9.93
CA PHE A 82 6.97 -1.18 9.22
C PHE A 82 6.27 -2.03 8.17
N LEU A 83 4.97 -1.80 8.02
CA LEU A 83 4.16 -2.27 6.90
C LEU A 83 3.72 -1.08 6.06
N LEU A 84 4.29 -0.93 4.86
CA LEU A 84 3.97 0.15 3.94
C LEU A 84 2.86 -0.31 2.99
N ASP A 85 1.71 0.34 3.05
CA ASP A 85 0.55 0.10 2.19
C ASP A 85 0.29 1.33 1.32
N GLY A 86 0.35 1.13 0.01
CA GLY A 86 0.18 2.20 -0.97
C GLY A 86 1.43 3.07 -1.21
N PHE A 87 2.59 2.64 -0.75
CA PHE A 87 3.91 3.20 -1.04
C PHE A 87 4.96 2.08 -1.02
N PRO A 88 5.91 2.04 -1.98
CA PRO A 88 5.97 2.88 -3.18
C PRO A 88 4.90 2.51 -4.22
N ARG A 89 4.55 3.46 -5.10
CA ARG A 89 3.66 3.24 -6.25
C ARG A 89 4.32 3.53 -7.59
N THR A 90 5.52 4.08 -7.57
CA THR A 90 6.33 4.38 -8.76
C THR A 90 7.76 3.92 -8.56
N ILE A 91 8.52 3.73 -9.65
CA ILE A 91 9.95 3.38 -9.57
C ILE A 91 10.72 4.47 -8.81
N ALA A 92 10.44 5.74 -9.07
CA ALA A 92 11.08 6.85 -8.36
C ALA A 92 10.87 6.76 -6.83
N GLN A 93 9.65 6.46 -6.39
CA GLN A 93 9.36 6.24 -4.97
C GLN A 93 10.09 5.02 -4.40
N ALA A 94 10.25 3.95 -5.17
CA ALA A 94 10.97 2.76 -4.72
C ALA A 94 12.47 3.06 -4.54
N GLU A 95 13.08 3.79 -5.47
CA GLU A 95 14.46 4.25 -5.36
C GLU A 95 14.67 5.21 -4.18
N ALA A 96 13.72 6.13 -3.96
CA ALA A 96 13.73 7.02 -2.79
C ALA A 96 13.63 6.25 -1.48
N LEU A 97 12.76 5.23 -1.40
CA LEU A 97 12.64 4.37 -0.23
C LEU A 97 13.96 3.62 0.04
N ASP A 98 14.56 3.00 -0.98
CA ASP A 98 15.83 2.30 -0.85
C ASP A 98 16.92 3.27 -0.36
N ALA A 99 16.97 4.51 -0.87
CA ALA A 99 17.91 5.52 -0.42
C ALA A 99 17.65 5.99 1.04
N MET A 100 16.39 6.08 1.46
CA MET A 100 16.04 6.40 2.87
C MET A 100 16.55 5.31 3.82
N LEU A 101 16.27 4.05 3.50
CA LEU A 101 16.62 2.90 4.35
C LEU A 101 18.14 2.69 4.39
N ALA A 102 18.83 2.91 3.28
CA ALA A 102 20.29 2.80 3.20
C ALA A 102 21.03 3.77 4.16
N LYS A 103 20.43 4.93 4.48
CA LYS A 103 21.01 5.88 5.46
C LYS A 103 21.20 5.28 6.85
N THR A 104 20.39 4.28 7.21
CA THR A 104 20.44 3.57 8.50
C THR A 104 21.00 2.16 8.37
N GLY A 105 21.47 1.76 7.18
CA GLY A 105 21.96 0.41 6.91
C GLY A 105 20.84 -0.62 6.77
N GLU A 106 19.60 -0.17 6.59
CA GLU A 106 18.41 -1.00 6.45
C GLU A 106 18.05 -1.19 4.97
N ALA A 107 17.15 -2.11 4.71
CA ALA A 107 16.62 -2.37 3.37
C ALA A 107 15.20 -2.95 3.45
N VAL A 108 14.46 -2.90 2.34
CA VAL A 108 13.18 -3.60 2.23
C VAL A 108 13.39 -5.09 2.52
N THR A 109 12.65 -5.63 3.48
CA THR A 109 12.73 -7.03 3.88
C THR A 109 12.06 -7.93 2.86
N ALA A 110 10.80 -7.65 2.56
CA ALA A 110 10.02 -8.38 1.57
C ALA A 110 8.86 -7.55 1.04
N VAL A 111 8.50 -7.80 -0.21
CA VAL A 111 7.24 -7.38 -0.81
C VAL A 111 6.25 -8.53 -0.69
N VAL A 112 5.09 -8.26 -0.10
CA VAL A 112 3.94 -9.18 -0.03
C VAL A 112 2.90 -8.66 -1.02
N SER A 113 2.76 -9.32 -2.16
CA SER A 113 1.87 -8.90 -3.24
C SER A 113 0.64 -9.78 -3.30
N ILE A 114 -0.52 -9.25 -2.89
CA ILE A 114 -1.79 -9.97 -2.94
C ILE A 114 -2.38 -9.79 -4.34
N MET A 115 -2.42 -10.88 -5.10
CA MET A 115 -2.89 -10.87 -6.48
C MET A 115 -4.32 -11.40 -6.60
N ILE A 116 -5.13 -10.70 -7.38
CA ILE A 116 -6.48 -11.12 -7.77
C ILE A 116 -6.67 -10.85 -9.27
N PRO A 117 -7.50 -11.63 -9.97
CA PRO A 117 -7.87 -11.35 -11.36
C PRO A 117 -8.58 -9.99 -11.49
N ASP A 118 -8.33 -9.28 -12.58
CA ASP A 118 -8.96 -7.97 -12.86
C ASP A 118 -10.49 -8.04 -12.84
N ALA A 119 -11.07 -9.16 -13.30
CA ALA A 119 -12.51 -9.36 -13.25
C ALA A 119 -13.13 -9.26 -11.83
N MET A 120 -12.34 -9.52 -10.79
CA MET A 120 -12.78 -9.43 -9.39
C MET A 120 -12.61 -8.02 -8.80
N ILE A 121 -11.80 -7.16 -9.43
CA ILE A 121 -11.48 -5.83 -8.89
C ILE A 121 -12.73 -4.98 -8.76
N HIS A 122 -13.55 -4.91 -9.81
CA HIS A 122 -14.77 -4.09 -9.83
C HIS A 122 -15.77 -4.51 -8.76
N GLU A 123 -16.01 -5.82 -8.63
CA GLU A 123 -16.93 -6.36 -7.62
C GLU A 123 -16.45 -6.02 -6.20
N ARG A 124 -15.17 -6.23 -5.92
CA ARG A 124 -14.60 -5.97 -4.59
C ARG A 124 -14.58 -4.48 -4.24
N ILE A 125 -14.29 -3.60 -5.21
CA ILE A 125 -14.35 -2.15 -5.00
C ILE A 125 -15.78 -1.69 -4.77
N ALA A 126 -16.75 -2.16 -5.55
CA ALA A 126 -18.16 -1.84 -5.35
C ALA A 126 -18.66 -2.28 -3.96
N HIS A 127 -18.29 -3.49 -3.53
CA HIS A 127 -18.60 -3.99 -2.18
C HIS A 127 -17.95 -3.11 -1.10
N ARG A 128 -16.69 -2.69 -1.27
CA ARG A 128 -16.01 -1.79 -0.34
C ARG A 128 -16.68 -0.41 -0.26
N ALA A 129 -17.12 0.13 -1.38
CA ALA A 129 -17.84 1.40 -1.43
C ALA A 129 -19.10 1.39 -0.52
N THR A 130 -19.82 0.27 -0.48
CA THR A 130 -21.02 0.13 0.37
C THR A 130 -20.70 -0.01 1.85
N ILE A 131 -19.58 -0.66 2.20
CA ILE A 131 -19.21 -0.92 3.62
C ILE A 131 -18.46 0.26 4.22
N GLU A 132 -17.48 0.81 3.50
CA GLU A 132 -16.58 1.85 4.03
C GLU A 132 -17.03 3.27 3.69
N GLY A 133 -18.11 3.43 2.89
CA GLY A 133 -18.62 4.73 2.49
C GLY A 133 -17.65 5.58 1.67
N ARG A 134 -16.72 4.96 0.95
CA ARG A 134 -15.73 5.66 0.13
C ARG A 134 -16.36 6.22 -1.13
N ALA A 135 -16.52 7.53 -1.20
CA ALA A 135 -17.12 8.22 -2.33
C ALA A 135 -16.34 8.04 -3.66
N ASP A 136 -15.03 7.90 -3.59
CA ASP A 136 -14.16 7.64 -4.73
C ASP A 136 -14.34 6.23 -5.32
N ASP A 137 -14.70 5.24 -4.50
CA ASP A 137 -15.00 3.87 -4.96
C ASP A 137 -16.40 3.73 -5.58
N ALA A 138 -17.28 4.70 -5.37
CA ALA A 138 -18.62 4.70 -5.92
C ALA A 138 -18.70 5.23 -7.35
N ARG A 139 -17.61 5.79 -7.90
CA ARG A 139 -17.56 6.39 -9.24
C ARG A 139 -16.79 5.50 -10.21
N PRO A 140 -17.45 4.90 -11.23
CA PRO A 140 -16.80 3.97 -12.17
C PRO A 140 -15.57 4.57 -12.87
N GLU A 141 -15.62 5.83 -13.27
CA GLU A 141 -14.51 6.51 -13.95
C GLU A 141 -13.27 6.66 -13.04
N VAL A 142 -13.47 6.83 -11.74
CA VAL A 142 -12.38 6.89 -10.76
C VAL A 142 -11.77 5.51 -10.54
N VAL A 143 -12.61 4.48 -10.46
CA VAL A 143 -12.17 3.08 -10.34
C VAL A 143 -11.33 2.67 -11.54
N GLU A 144 -11.80 2.96 -12.77
CA GLU A 144 -11.05 2.70 -14.00
C GLU A 144 -9.71 3.43 -14.02
N ASN A 145 -9.69 4.70 -13.61
CA ASN A 145 -8.44 5.46 -13.54
C ASN A 145 -7.47 4.85 -12.52
N ARG A 146 -7.95 4.36 -11.38
CA ARG A 146 -7.10 3.70 -10.36
C ARG A 146 -6.53 2.37 -10.87
N ILE A 147 -7.32 1.58 -11.58
CA ILE A 147 -6.86 0.32 -12.20
C ILE A 147 -5.78 0.62 -13.23
N ARG A 148 -6.04 1.57 -14.14
CA ARG A 148 -5.07 1.99 -15.14
C ARG A 148 -3.77 2.52 -14.50
N THR A 149 -3.89 3.38 -13.49
CA THR A 149 -2.73 3.92 -12.76
C THR A 149 -1.93 2.81 -12.09
N TYR A 150 -2.60 1.78 -11.56
CA TYR A 150 -1.93 0.63 -10.99
C TYR A 150 -1.10 -0.11 -12.06
N HIS A 151 -1.69 -0.46 -13.21
CA HIS A 151 -0.97 -1.17 -14.29
C HIS A 151 0.15 -0.33 -14.88
N ASP A 152 -0.06 0.97 -15.10
CA ASP A 152 0.92 1.83 -15.75
C ASP A 152 2.10 2.22 -14.82
N LYS A 153 1.87 2.40 -13.53
CA LYS A 153 2.82 3.00 -12.60
C LYS A 153 3.33 2.06 -11.51
N THR A 154 2.45 1.18 -11.01
CA THR A 154 2.74 0.36 -9.83
C THR A 154 3.14 -1.06 -10.21
N GLU A 155 2.50 -1.66 -11.19
CA GLU A 155 2.84 -3.00 -11.65
C GLU A 155 4.31 -3.15 -12.10
N PRO A 156 4.96 -2.15 -12.75
CA PRO A 156 6.39 -2.21 -13.06
C PRO A 156 7.31 -2.42 -11.84
N LEU A 157 6.84 -2.13 -10.62
CA LEU A 157 7.57 -2.41 -9.38
C LEU A 157 7.74 -3.92 -9.11
N VAL A 158 6.90 -4.76 -9.69
CA VAL A 158 7.04 -6.23 -9.63
C VAL A 158 8.43 -6.62 -10.13
N ASP A 159 8.78 -6.20 -11.35
CA ASP A 159 10.08 -6.48 -11.94
C ASP A 159 11.24 -5.87 -11.13
N PHE A 160 11.05 -4.66 -10.61
CA PHE A 160 12.04 -3.99 -9.78
C PHE A 160 12.39 -4.83 -8.54
N TYR A 161 11.38 -5.28 -7.80
CA TYR A 161 11.59 -6.07 -6.58
C TYR A 161 11.88 -7.55 -6.85
N MET A 162 11.47 -8.10 -7.98
CA MET A 162 11.90 -9.44 -8.43
C MET A 162 13.41 -9.47 -8.69
N LYS A 163 13.96 -8.47 -9.37
CA LYS A 163 15.41 -8.34 -9.60
C LYS A 163 16.19 -8.19 -8.29
N ALA A 164 15.59 -7.56 -7.29
CA ALA A 164 16.17 -7.44 -5.95
C ALA A 164 16.01 -8.71 -5.09
N GLY A 165 15.30 -9.74 -5.58
CA GLY A 165 15.03 -10.97 -4.83
C GLY A 165 14.10 -10.79 -3.63
N ARG A 166 13.25 -9.74 -3.63
CA ARG A 166 12.39 -9.36 -2.50
C ARG A 166 10.89 -9.49 -2.78
N TYR A 167 10.49 -9.78 -4.02
CA TYR A 167 9.10 -9.92 -4.42
C TYR A 167 8.55 -11.30 -4.07
N ASN A 168 7.38 -11.34 -3.46
CA ASN A 168 6.65 -12.56 -3.14
C ASN A 168 5.16 -12.37 -3.45
N GLU A 169 4.62 -13.27 -4.25
CA GLU A 169 3.22 -13.26 -4.66
C GLU A 169 2.37 -14.14 -3.74
N ILE A 170 1.20 -13.64 -3.41
CA ILE A 170 0.16 -14.32 -2.63
C ILE A 170 -1.11 -14.38 -3.46
N ASP A 171 -1.66 -15.57 -3.61
CA ASP A 171 -3.00 -15.73 -4.18
C ASP A 171 -4.05 -15.10 -3.24
N GLY A 172 -4.69 -14.05 -3.71
CA GLY A 172 -5.72 -13.29 -2.99
C GLY A 172 -7.13 -13.85 -3.15
N ILE A 173 -7.28 -15.03 -3.79
CA ILE A 173 -8.57 -15.73 -3.93
C ILE A 173 -8.79 -16.62 -2.71
N GLY A 174 -10.00 -16.56 -2.14
CA GLY A 174 -10.40 -17.31 -0.97
C GLY A 174 -11.00 -16.45 0.13
N THR A 175 -11.19 -17.04 1.29
CA THR A 175 -11.64 -16.32 2.49
C THR A 175 -10.55 -15.42 3.06
N ILE A 176 -10.92 -14.47 3.90
CA ILE A 176 -9.97 -13.58 4.58
C ILE A 176 -8.93 -14.40 5.36
N ASP A 177 -9.35 -15.47 6.02
CA ASP A 177 -8.48 -16.31 6.83
C ASP A 177 -7.50 -17.13 5.96
N GLU A 178 -7.96 -17.72 4.87
CA GLU A 178 -7.10 -18.46 3.93
C GLU A 178 -5.99 -17.57 3.33
N VAL A 179 -6.35 -16.34 2.94
CA VAL A 179 -5.36 -15.37 2.43
C VAL A 179 -4.39 -14.96 3.54
N ARG A 180 -4.89 -14.76 4.76
CA ARG A 180 -4.07 -14.44 5.94
C ARG A 180 -3.06 -15.54 6.26
N GLU A 181 -3.47 -16.78 6.23
CA GLU A 181 -2.57 -17.92 6.47
C GLU A 181 -1.45 -17.98 5.44
N ARG A 182 -1.74 -17.75 4.16
CA ARG A 182 -0.72 -17.66 3.10
C ARG A 182 0.28 -16.52 3.36
N ILE A 183 -0.22 -15.35 3.76
CA ILE A 183 0.62 -14.19 4.10
C ILE A 183 1.52 -14.53 5.30
N PHE A 184 0.97 -15.10 6.37
CA PHE A 184 1.73 -15.45 7.55
C PHE A 184 2.79 -16.52 7.26
N ALA A 185 2.44 -17.56 6.50
CA ALA A 185 3.39 -18.59 6.08
C ALA A 185 4.57 -18.01 5.27
N LEU A 186 4.32 -16.93 4.51
CA LEU A 186 5.38 -16.20 3.83
C LEU A 186 6.22 -15.38 4.82
N MET A 187 5.58 -14.55 5.65
CA MET A 187 6.27 -13.60 6.55
C MET A 187 7.07 -14.30 7.65
N ASP A 188 6.63 -15.47 8.12
CA ASP A 188 7.34 -16.28 9.12
C ASP A 188 8.72 -16.80 8.61
N ARG A 189 9.04 -16.57 7.33
CA ARG A 189 10.35 -16.92 6.71
C ARG A 189 11.41 -15.84 6.89
N PHE A 190 11.02 -14.66 7.30
CA PHE A 190 11.88 -13.47 7.47
C PHE A 190 11.98 -13.08 8.95
#